data_4f23ac6bb721bd735a83ef767ac53462
#
_entry.id   4f23ac6bb721bd735a83ef767ac53462
#
_cell.length_a   1.000
_cell.length_b   1.000
_cell.length_c   1.000
_cell.angle_alpha   90.00
_cell.angle_beta   90.00
_cell.angle_gamma   90.00
#
_symmetry.space_group_name_H-M   'P 1'
#
loop_
_entity.id
_entity.type
_entity.pdbx_description
1 polymer ?
#
loop_
_entity_poly.entity_id
_entity_poly.type
_entity_poly.pdbx_seq_one_letter_code
_entity_poly.pdbx_strand_id
1 'polypeptide(L)'
;QFLISRTKDAFVLSFGARQEDVKGAFDAVVGSIEQIRQHGFTPSELARAKAFRQKVIDRQYNERNDRRNAYYVRRAKQNFLDNEPITTEAYDKQLDDQFFNEVTLDEVNAAMREVITNKNQVLVVYSPDKAGVNVPSDAQFEQMVLDAQAKTYPKYVEKKLDDKLIETLPKKGRIKSEKAGLHGTTEITLSNGVKVYFKKTDYQKDAVTLNFFAEGGSSLYPVKDLINTQFISAAVREGGVGRFSATELNKFLAGKTVRINAGVGNETQSISGNSSIKDIRTLFELTYLYFTNLRRDDQAFQSEVN
;
A
#
# COMPACT_ATOMS: atom_id res chain seq x y z
N GLN A 1 -15.13 9.12 -0.16
CA GLN A 1 -16.16 10.11 -0.48
C GLN A 1 -15.73 10.89 -1.72
N PHE A 2 -16.64 11.10 -2.64
CA PHE A 2 -16.38 11.81 -3.88
C PHE A 2 -17.38 12.97 -4.02
N LEU A 3 -16.85 14.19 -4.12
CA LEU A 3 -17.67 15.39 -4.28
C LEU A 3 -18.16 15.47 -5.75
N ILE A 4 -19.44 15.25 -5.96
CA ILE A 4 -20.06 15.40 -7.29
C ILE A 4 -20.35 16.87 -7.60
N SER A 5 -20.77 17.63 -6.60
CA SER A 5 -21.05 19.06 -6.68
C SER A 5 -20.92 19.70 -5.30
N ARG A 6 -21.06 21.02 -5.20
CA ARG A 6 -21.04 21.71 -3.90
C ARG A 6 -22.12 21.21 -2.90
N THR A 7 -23.16 20.54 -3.39
CA THR A 7 -24.29 20.12 -2.58
C THR A 7 -24.52 18.61 -2.58
N LYS A 8 -23.69 17.83 -3.26
CA LYS A 8 -23.86 16.38 -3.40
C LYS A 8 -22.53 15.64 -3.33
N ASP A 9 -22.45 14.76 -2.37
CA ASP A 9 -21.38 13.81 -2.21
C ASP A 9 -21.82 12.41 -2.62
N ALA A 10 -20.88 11.57 -3.00
CA ALA A 10 -21.10 10.15 -3.22
C ALA A 10 -20.02 9.30 -2.55
N PHE A 11 -20.43 8.15 -2.10
CA PHE A 11 -19.50 7.03 -1.87
C PHE A 11 -19.35 6.29 -3.19
N VAL A 12 -18.15 6.27 -3.72
CA VAL A 12 -17.86 5.62 -5.01
C VAL A 12 -16.94 4.43 -4.77
N LEU A 13 -17.35 3.29 -5.30
CA LEU A 13 -16.55 2.08 -5.35
C LEU A 13 -16.36 1.70 -6.81
N SER A 14 -15.13 1.45 -7.22
CA SER A 14 -14.81 0.96 -8.55
C SER A 14 -13.91 -0.26 -8.47
N PHE A 15 -14.15 -1.24 -9.31
CA PHE A 15 -13.34 -2.45 -9.40
C PHE A 15 -13.36 -2.99 -10.83
N GLY A 16 -12.31 -3.73 -11.18
CA GLY A 16 -12.25 -4.51 -12.40
C GLY A 16 -12.67 -5.95 -12.15
N ALA A 17 -13.32 -6.54 -13.12
CA ALA A 17 -13.68 -7.96 -13.11
C ALA A 17 -13.15 -8.62 -14.38
N ARG A 18 -12.78 -9.90 -14.29
CA ARG A 18 -12.53 -10.71 -15.47
C ARG A 18 -13.84 -11.03 -16.16
N GLN A 19 -13.80 -11.11 -17.48
CA GLN A 19 -14.97 -11.41 -18.29
C GLN A 19 -15.65 -12.72 -17.87
N GLU A 20 -14.83 -13.73 -17.50
CA GLU A 20 -15.30 -15.06 -17.14
C GLU A 20 -15.92 -15.13 -15.75
N ASP A 21 -15.67 -14.12 -14.90
CA ASP A 21 -16.12 -14.13 -13.50
C ASP A 21 -16.61 -12.75 -13.01
N VAL A 22 -17.41 -12.09 -13.83
CA VAL A 22 -18.06 -10.80 -13.45
C VAL A 22 -18.90 -10.97 -12.20
N LYS A 23 -19.67 -12.08 -12.12
CA LYS A 23 -20.53 -12.34 -10.97
C LYS A 23 -19.75 -12.58 -9.70
N GLY A 24 -18.70 -13.39 -9.73
CA GLY A 24 -17.86 -13.67 -8.56
C GLY A 24 -17.15 -12.42 -8.03
N ALA A 25 -16.62 -11.59 -8.92
CA ALA A 25 -16.03 -10.32 -8.55
C ALA A 25 -17.05 -9.36 -7.93
N PHE A 26 -18.27 -9.29 -8.52
CA PHE A 26 -19.35 -8.48 -7.98
C PHE A 26 -19.77 -8.95 -6.58
N ASP A 27 -20.06 -10.25 -6.43
CA ASP A 27 -20.45 -10.84 -5.15
C ASP A 27 -19.39 -10.61 -4.06
N ALA A 28 -18.11 -10.72 -4.41
CA ALA A 28 -17.01 -10.49 -3.46
C ALA A 28 -16.96 -9.02 -3.00
N VAL A 29 -17.06 -8.08 -3.92
CA VAL A 29 -16.95 -6.65 -3.62
C VAL A 29 -18.20 -6.12 -2.92
N VAL A 30 -19.39 -6.34 -3.48
CA VAL A 30 -20.66 -5.90 -2.90
C VAL A 30 -20.92 -6.62 -1.60
N GLY A 31 -20.60 -7.93 -1.52
CA GLY A 31 -20.69 -8.70 -0.29
C GLY A 31 -19.80 -8.14 0.83
N SER A 32 -18.59 -7.65 0.52
CA SER A 32 -17.72 -6.98 1.49
C SER A 32 -18.33 -5.67 2.01
N ILE A 33 -18.98 -4.90 1.13
CA ILE A 33 -19.70 -3.67 1.53
C ILE A 33 -20.87 -4.00 2.45
N GLU A 34 -21.67 -5.02 2.09
CA GLU A 34 -22.79 -5.46 2.92
C GLU A 34 -22.33 -6.03 4.27
N GLN A 35 -21.21 -6.73 4.31
CA GLN A 35 -20.57 -7.18 5.56
C GLN A 35 -20.22 -6.00 6.46
N ILE A 36 -19.59 -4.95 5.91
CA ILE A 36 -19.27 -3.73 6.64
C ILE A 36 -20.56 -3.04 7.10
N ARG A 37 -21.57 -2.95 6.26
CA ARG A 37 -22.87 -2.34 6.59
C ARG A 37 -23.57 -3.07 7.75
N GLN A 38 -23.52 -4.41 7.77
CA GLN A 38 -24.13 -5.25 8.81
C GLN A 38 -23.38 -5.24 10.13
N HIS A 39 -22.03 -5.23 10.08
CA HIS A 39 -21.19 -5.48 11.26
C HIS A 39 -20.27 -4.32 11.64
N GLY A 40 -20.11 -3.32 10.77
CA GLY A 40 -19.17 -2.22 10.96
C GLY A 40 -17.72 -2.65 10.77
N PHE A 41 -16.83 -1.71 11.04
CA PHE A 41 -15.39 -1.93 11.09
C PHE A 41 -14.96 -2.55 12.42
N THR A 42 -13.76 -3.10 12.45
CA THR A 42 -13.14 -3.69 13.63
C THR A 42 -12.21 -2.71 14.34
N PRO A 43 -11.90 -2.92 15.63
CA PRO A 43 -10.90 -2.10 16.34
C PRO A 43 -9.52 -2.11 15.67
N SER A 44 -9.12 -3.22 15.08
CA SER A 44 -7.83 -3.34 14.39
C SER A 44 -7.79 -2.56 13.07
N GLU A 45 -8.91 -2.46 12.34
CA GLU A 45 -9.02 -1.61 11.15
C GLU A 45 -8.92 -0.14 11.52
N LEU A 46 -9.61 0.30 12.56
CA LEU A 46 -9.48 1.66 13.08
C LEU A 46 -8.05 1.96 13.53
N ALA A 47 -7.41 1.05 14.27
CA ALA A 47 -6.03 1.23 14.70
C ALA A 47 -5.06 1.39 13.51
N ARG A 48 -5.23 0.60 12.44
CA ARG A 48 -4.43 0.75 11.22
C ARG A 48 -4.70 2.07 10.49
N ALA A 49 -5.95 2.48 10.41
CA ALA A 49 -6.32 3.78 9.82
C ALA A 49 -5.69 4.94 10.58
N LYS A 50 -5.74 4.91 11.92
CA LYS A 50 -5.07 5.88 12.80
C LYS A 50 -3.56 5.88 12.57
N ALA A 51 -2.91 4.72 12.56
CA ALA A 51 -1.48 4.61 12.33
C ALA A 51 -1.08 5.16 10.95
N PHE A 52 -1.87 4.87 9.91
CA PHE A 52 -1.63 5.40 8.57
C PHE A 52 -1.78 6.94 8.53
N ARG A 53 -2.85 7.47 9.14
CA ARG A 53 -3.08 8.92 9.19
C ARG A 53 -1.98 9.63 9.97
N GLN A 54 -1.58 9.10 11.13
CA GLN A 54 -0.48 9.66 11.93
C GLN A 54 0.82 9.76 11.13
N LYS A 55 1.16 8.71 10.38
CA LYS A 55 2.31 8.74 9.48
C LYS A 55 2.23 9.87 8.44
N VAL A 56 1.05 10.12 7.87
CA VAL A 56 0.85 11.20 6.90
C VAL A 56 1.03 12.57 7.56
N ILE A 57 0.45 12.76 8.74
CA ILE A 57 0.55 14.00 9.53
C ILE A 57 2.01 14.30 9.89
N ASP A 58 2.71 13.31 10.42
CA ASP A 58 4.12 13.45 10.81
C ASP A 58 5.01 13.82 9.62
N ARG A 59 4.81 13.15 8.48
CA ARG A 59 5.52 13.48 7.25
C ARG A 59 5.22 14.89 6.78
N GLN A 60 3.95 15.29 6.74
CA GLN A 60 3.55 16.64 6.33
C GLN A 60 4.19 17.71 7.21
N TYR A 61 4.24 17.49 8.51
CA TYR A 61 4.88 18.39 9.44
C TYR A 61 6.41 18.43 9.27
N ASN A 62 7.05 17.29 9.11
CA ASN A 62 8.51 17.21 8.91
C ASN A 62 8.96 17.91 7.63
N GLU A 63 8.17 17.83 6.57
CA GLU A 63 8.43 18.45 5.26
C GLU A 63 7.90 19.91 5.16
N ARG A 64 7.39 20.52 6.22
CA ARG A 64 6.70 21.83 6.18
C ARG A 64 7.54 22.97 5.60
N ASN A 65 8.86 22.93 5.80
CA ASN A 65 9.78 23.96 5.30
C ASN A 65 10.25 23.72 3.86
N ASP A 66 9.91 22.57 3.28
CA ASP A 66 10.37 22.15 1.96
C ASP A 66 9.20 22.14 0.94
N ARG A 67 8.14 22.93 1.24
CA ARG A 67 6.94 23.04 0.41
C ARG A 67 7.20 23.78 -0.89
N ARG A 68 6.70 23.24 -2.01
CA ARG A 68 6.70 23.92 -3.29
C ARG A 68 5.65 25.04 -3.32
N ASN A 69 5.86 26.07 -4.13
CA ASN A 69 4.91 27.19 -4.30
C ASN A 69 3.48 26.70 -4.64
N ALA A 70 3.35 25.66 -5.43
CA ALA A 70 2.05 25.08 -5.77
C ALA A 70 1.21 24.64 -4.54
N TYR A 71 1.84 24.30 -3.43
CA TYR A 71 1.14 24.00 -2.18
C TYR A 71 0.43 25.25 -1.63
N TYR A 72 1.13 26.37 -1.57
CA TYR A 72 0.58 27.64 -1.06
C TYR A 72 -0.50 28.18 -1.99
N VAL A 73 -0.28 28.12 -3.30
CA VAL A 73 -1.29 28.52 -4.30
C VAL A 73 -2.58 27.71 -4.14
N ARG A 74 -2.46 26.40 -3.94
CA ARG A 74 -3.63 25.54 -3.72
C ARG A 74 -4.38 25.92 -2.44
N ARG A 75 -3.69 26.17 -1.33
CA ARG A 75 -4.32 26.60 -0.07
C ARG A 75 -5.03 27.93 -0.22
N ALA A 76 -4.40 28.90 -0.88
CA ALA A 76 -5.02 30.18 -1.17
C ALA A 76 -6.28 30.03 -2.04
N LYS A 77 -6.23 29.15 -3.06
CA LYS A 77 -7.39 28.84 -3.90
C LYS A 77 -8.52 28.20 -3.08
N GLN A 78 -8.22 27.22 -2.24
CA GLN A 78 -9.22 26.56 -1.39
C GLN A 78 -9.84 27.53 -0.40
N ASN A 79 -9.04 28.39 0.22
CA ASN A 79 -9.54 29.46 1.08
C ASN A 79 -10.52 30.38 0.33
N PHE A 80 -10.16 30.82 -0.88
CA PHE A 80 -11.00 31.72 -1.68
C PHE A 80 -12.31 31.04 -2.16
N LEU A 81 -12.24 29.79 -2.62
CA LEU A 81 -13.39 29.09 -3.21
C LEU A 81 -14.30 28.45 -2.16
N ASP A 82 -13.73 27.90 -1.11
CA ASP A 82 -14.40 26.98 -0.20
C ASP A 82 -14.41 27.49 1.25
N ASN A 83 -13.86 28.70 1.49
CA ASN A 83 -13.67 29.30 2.82
C ASN A 83 -12.86 28.42 3.79
N GLU A 84 -11.98 27.55 3.27
CA GLU A 84 -11.09 26.78 4.12
C GLU A 84 -10.08 27.69 4.82
N PRO A 85 -9.90 27.61 6.14
CA PRO A 85 -8.95 28.46 6.85
C PRO A 85 -7.52 28.15 6.44
N ILE A 86 -6.69 29.20 6.30
CA ILE A 86 -5.24 29.06 6.12
C ILE A 86 -4.59 29.05 7.51
N THR A 87 -4.24 27.87 7.96
CA THR A 87 -3.62 27.62 9.26
C THR A 87 -2.11 27.35 9.10
N THR A 88 -1.37 27.33 10.18
CA THR A 88 0.03 26.89 10.18
C THR A 88 0.10 25.37 10.27
N GLU A 89 1.13 24.75 9.69
CA GLU A 89 1.33 23.30 9.76
C GLU A 89 1.51 22.79 11.20
N ALA A 90 2.01 23.64 12.11
CA ALA A 90 2.11 23.31 13.53
C ALA A 90 0.73 23.21 14.18
N TYR A 91 -0.16 24.14 13.86
CA TYR A 91 -1.54 24.13 14.34
C TYR A 91 -2.33 22.97 13.74
N ASP A 92 -2.19 22.72 12.43
CA ASP A 92 -2.82 21.59 11.76
C ASP A 92 -2.39 20.26 12.40
N LYS A 93 -1.08 20.10 12.68
CA LYS A 93 -0.58 18.93 13.38
C LYS A 93 -1.16 18.78 14.78
N GLN A 94 -1.24 19.86 15.54
CA GLN A 94 -1.82 19.84 16.89
C GLN A 94 -3.28 19.39 16.87
N LEU A 95 -4.08 19.93 15.94
CA LEU A 95 -5.48 19.55 15.77
C LEU A 95 -5.61 18.09 15.32
N ASP A 96 -4.85 17.69 14.32
CA ASP A 96 -4.87 16.33 13.82
C ASP A 96 -4.47 15.32 14.92
N ASP A 97 -3.41 15.58 15.69
CA ASP A 97 -2.96 14.73 16.78
C ASP A 97 -4.04 14.59 17.88
N GLN A 98 -4.73 15.68 18.20
CA GLN A 98 -5.79 15.69 19.17
C GLN A 98 -7.02 14.92 18.66
N PHE A 99 -7.66 15.41 17.61
CA PHE A 99 -8.94 14.88 17.14
C PHE A 99 -8.83 13.44 16.63
N PHE A 100 -7.75 13.11 15.95
CA PHE A 100 -7.60 11.78 15.38
C PHE A 100 -7.43 10.69 16.45
N ASN A 101 -6.80 11.03 17.57
CA ASN A 101 -6.69 10.10 18.71
C ASN A 101 -8.02 9.91 19.43
N GLU A 102 -8.89 10.93 19.47
CA GLU A 102 -10.20 10.90 20.12
C GLU A 102 -11.24 10.10 19.33
N VAL A 103 -11.10 9.97 18.00
CA VAL A 103 -12.04 9.21 17.15
C VAL A 103 -12.24 7.79 17.66
N THR A 104 -13.50 7.46 17.93
CA THR A 104 -13.91 6.13 18.41
C THR A 104 -14.40 5.22 17.29
N LEU A 105 -14.46 3.92 17.54
CA LEU A 105 -15.00 2.96 16.59
C LEU A 105 -16.49 3.18 16.35
N ASP A 106 -17.23 3.58 17.36
CA ASP A 106 -18.67 3.83 17.28
C ASP A 106 -18.97 5.03 16.39
N GLU A 107 -18.19 6.11 16.49
CA GLU A 107 -18.30 7.28 15.62
C GLU A 107 -18.01 6.93 14.16
N VAL A 108 -16.95 6.14 13.90
CA VAL A 108 -16.62 5.68 12.54
C VAL A 108 -17.74 4.81 11.98
N ASN A 109 -18.27 3.90 12.76
CA ASN A 109 -19.37 3.03 12.34
C ASN A 109 -20.70 3.80 12.17
N ALA A 110 -20.94 4.83 12.95
CA ALA A 110 -22.10 5.71 12.76
C ALA A 110 -21.97 6.50 11.43
N ALA A 111 -20.84 7.16 11.20
CA ALA A 111 -20.58 7.87 9.95
C ALA A 111 -20.64 6.95 8.72
N MET A 112 -20.14 5.73 8.82
CA MET A 112 -20.23 4.73 7.74
C MET A 112 -21.68 4.43 7.38
N ARG A 113 -22.58 4.27 8.36
CA ARG A 113 -24.00 4.00 8.09
C ARG A 113 -24.73 5.14 7.38
N GLU A 114 -24.28 6.37 7.58
CA GLU A 114 -24.80 7.53 6.86
C GLU A 114 -24.34 7.57 5.39
N VAL A 115 -23.12 7.09 5.12
CA VAL A 115 -22.49 7.13 3.80
C VAL A 115 -22.85 5.90 2.96
N ILE A 116 -22.86 4.70 3.56
CA ILE A 116 -23.14 3.44 2.86
C ILE A 116 -24.60 3.05 3.09
N THR A 117 -25.47 3.51 2.20
CA THR A 117 -26.91 3.25 2.26
C THR A 117 -27.40 2.44 1.06
N ASN A 118 -28.57 1.83 1.18
CA ASN A 118 -29.26 1.14 0.05
C ASN A 118 -30.13 2.10 -0.77
N LYS A 119 -29.96 3.42 -0.60
CA LYS A 119 -30.76 4.45 -1.30
C LYS A 119 -29.86 5.23 -2.26
N ASN A 120 -30.49 5.68 -3.35
CA ASN A 120 -29.83 6.52 -4.36
C ASN A 120 -28.56 5.87 -4.94
N GLN A 121 -28.61 4.57 -5.18
CA GLN A 121 -27.51 3.83 -5.78
C GLN A 121 -27.52 3.96 -7.30
N VAL A 122 -26.33 4.10 -7.88
CA VAL A 122 -26.12 4.08 -9.33
C VAL A 122 -25.00 3.09 -9.60
N LEU A 123 -25.28 2.12 -10.44
CA LEU A 123 -24.31 1.17 -10.95
C LEU A 123 -23.98 1.53 -12.40
N VAL A 124 -22.67 1.69 -12.68
CA VAL A 124 -22.18 1.96 -14.03
C VAL A 124 -21.18 0.86 -14.39
N VAL A 125 -21.43 0.19 -15.50
CA VAL A 125 -20.57 -0.89 -15.98
C VAL A 125 -19.96 -0.48 -17.31
N TYR A 126 -18.65 -0.58 -17.42
CA TYR A 126 -17.92 -0.39 -18.67
C TYR A 126 -17.38 -1.74 -19.14
N SER A 127 -17.69 -2.10 -20.35
CA SER A 127 -17.24 -3.34 -20.97
C SER A 127 -16.73 -3.06 -22.38
N PRO A 128 -15.69 -3.79 -22.85
CA PRO A 128 -15.30 -3.74 -24.26
C PRO A 128 -16.45 -4.20 -25.15
N ASP A 129 -16.74 -3.45 -26.21
CA ASP A 129 -17.63 -3.87 -27.30
C ASP A 129 -16.87 -4.85 -28.22
N LYS A 130 -16.81 -6.11 -27.82
CA LYS A 130 -16.09 -7.17 -28.52
C LYS A 130 -16.90 -8.45 -28.54
N ALA A 131 -16.92 -9.14 -29.68
CA ALA A 131 -17.56 -10.44 -29.83
C ALA A 131 -17.05 -11.45 -28.78
N GLY A 132 -17.98 -12.16 -28.13
CA GLY A 132 -17.68 -13.14 -27.10
C GLY A 132 -17.59 -12.56 -25.67
N VAL A 133 -17.70 -11.25 -25.48
CA VAL A 133 -17.82 -10.62 -24.16
C VAL A 133 -19.28 -10.66 -23.72
N ASN A 134 -19.59 -11.47 -22.73
CA ASN A 134 -20.92 -11.57 -22.15
C ASN A 134 -20.96 -10.83 -20.81
N VAL A 135 -21.66 -9.70 -20.79
CA VAL A 135 -21.90 -8.93 -19.56
C VAL A 135 -23.33 -9.16 -19.11
N PRO A 136 -23.59 -9.35 -17.80
CA PRO A 136 -24.95 -9.40 -17.29
C PRO A 136 -25.78 -8.19 -17.74
N SER A 137 -27.06 -8.39 -18.01
CA SER A 137 -27.99 -7.29 -18.32
C SER A 137 -28.23 -6.41 -17.08
N ASP A 138 -28.81 -5.21 -17.32
CA ASP A 138 -29.16 -4.28 -16.24
C ASP A 138 -30.03 -4.95 -15.18
N ALA A 139 -31.07 -5.72 -15.62
CA ALA A 139 -31.95 -6.45 -14.72
C ALA A 139 -31.20 -7.53 -13.90
N GLN A 140 -30.20 -8.19 -14.50
CA GLN A 140 -29.39 -9.16 -13.77
C GLN A 140 -28.48 -8.47 -12.74
N PHE A 141 -27.89 -7.33 -13.07
CA PHE A 141 -27.11 -6.55 -12.10
C PHE A 141 -27.99 -6.03 -10.96
N GLU A 142 -29.19 -5.52 -11.26
CA GLU A 142 -30.16 -5.11 -10.23
C GLU A 142 -30.48 -6.27 -9.28
N GLN A 143 -30.77 -7.45 -9.82
CA GLN A 143 -31.06 -8.64 -9.02
C GLN A 143 -29.83 -9.03 -8.16
N MET A 144 -28.61 -8.97 -8.70
CA MET A 144 -27.41 -9.26 -7.94
C MET A 144 -27.22 -8.29 -6.77
N VAL A 145 -27.56 -7.01 -6.94
CA VAL A 145 -27.53 -6.03 -5.83
C VAL A 145 -28.55 -6.42 -4.75
N LEU A 146 -29.79 -6.72 -5.14
CA LEU A 146 -30.86 -7.11 -4.22
C LEU A 146 -30.53 -8.39 -3.47
N ASP A 147 -29.99 -9.39 -4.14
CA ASP A 147 -29.56 -10.65 -3.54
C ASP A 147 -28.43 -10.42 -2.51
N ALA A 148 -27.46 -9.58 -2.84
CA ALA A 148 -26.39 -9.23 -1.91
C ALA A 148 -26.90 -8.50 -0.68
N GLN A 149 -27.85 -7.58 -0.84
CA GLN A 149 -28.46 -6.82 0.26
C GLN A 149 -29.36 -7.70 1.16
N ALA A 150 -30.00 -8.70 0.60
CA ALA A 150 -30.84 -9.64 1.34
C ALA A 150 -30.05 -10.70 2.12
N LYS A 151 -28.79 -10.92 1.75
CA LYS A 151 -27.93 -11.96 2.33
C LYS A 151 -27.38 -11.53 3.69
N THR A 152 -27.36 -12.46 4.64
CA THR A 152 -26.64 -12.29 5.90
C THR A 152 -25.18 -12.73 5.74
N TYR A 153 -24.28 -11.84 6.07
CA TYR A 153 -22.82 -12.08 6.01
C TYR A 153 -22.26 -12.40 7.38
N PRO A 154 -21.27 -13.29 7.50
CA PRO A 154 -20.59 -13.52 8.77
C PRO A 154 -19.82 -12.27 9.20
N LYS A 155 -19.67 -12.06 10.49
CA LYS A 155 -18.79 -11.00 11.00
C LYS A 155 -17.35 -11.26 10.54
N TYR A 156 -16.67 -10.21 10.09
CA TYR A 156 -15.26 -10.31 9.74
C TYR A 156 -14.42 -10.68 10.96
N VAL A 157 -13.67 -11.76 10.85
CA VAL A 157 -12.73 -12.22 11.87
C VAL A 157 -11.32 -12.03 11.32
N GLU A 158 -10.57 -11.12 11.94
CA GLU A 158 -9.21 -10.87 11.52
C GLU A 158 -8.26 -11.94 12.06
N LYS A 159 -7.44 -12.48 11.17
CA LYS A 159 -6.33 -13.34 11.55
C LYS A 159 -5.30 -12.51 12.33
N LYS A 160 -4.95 -12.97 13.51
CA LYS A 160 -3.88 -12.35 14.30
C LYS A 160 -2.56 -12.43 13.53
N LEU A 161 -1.96 -11.30 13.28
CA LEU A 161 -0.64 -11.23 12.64
C LEU A 161 0.47 -11.40 13.68
N ASP A 162 1.58 -11.93 13.21
CA ASP A 162 2.81 -11.91 14.00
C ASP A 162 3.30 -10.47 14.20
N ASP A 163 3.87 -10.20 15.35
CA ASP A 163 4.41 -8.88 15.73
C ASP A 163 5.83 -8.64 15.21
N LYS A 164 6.47 -9.66 14.61
CA LYS A 164 7.84 -9.63 14.10
C LYS A 164 7.93 -10.17 12.68
N LEU A 165 8.67 -9.48 11.83
CA LEU A 165 9.01 -9.97 10.49
C LEU A 165 9.94 -11.19 10.55
N ILE A 166 10.90 -11.17 11.45
CA ILE A 166 11.92 -12.20 11.62
C ILE A 166 11.87 -12.66 13.07
N GLU A 167 11.63 -13.96 13.30
CA GLU A 167 11.62 -14.53 14.65
C GLU A 167 13.01 -14.54 15.28
N THR A 168 13.96 -15.10 14.53
CA THR A 168 15.34 -15.21 14.96
C THR A 168 16.23 -14.38 14.04
N LEU A 169 16.78 -13.31 14.58
CA LEU A 169 17.67 -12.45 13.81
C LEU A 169 18.91 -13.22 13.35
N PRO A 170 19.41 -12.97 12.14
CA PRO A 170 20.63 -13.57 11.65
C PRO A 170 21.82 -13.15 12.52
N LYS A 171 22.87 -13.96 12.48
CA LYS A 171 24.14 -13.59 13.15
C LYS A 171 24.68 -12.28 12.57
N LYS A 172 25.17 -11.41 13.45
CA LYS A 172 25.76 -10.13 13.03
C LYS A 172 26.93 -10.37 12.08
N GLY A 173 26.93 -9.69 10.95
CA GLY A 173 28.07 -9.59 10.05
C GLY A 173 29.21 -8.77 10.69
N ARG A 174 30.38 -8.82 10.08
CA ARG A 174 31.56 -8.03 10.49
C ARG A 174 31.95 -7.10 9.37
N ILE A 175 32.42 -5.90 9.72
CA ILE A 175 33.10 -5.01 8.79
C ILE A 175 34.52 -5.52 8.64
N LYS A 176 34.93 -5.76 7.40
CA LYS A 176 36.30 -6.17 7.05
C LYS A 176 37.22 -4.96 6.85
N SER A 177 36.68 -3.93 6.19
CA SER A 177 37.40 -2.67 5.97
C SER A 177 36.41 -1.51 5.81
N GLU A 178 36.87 -0.33 6.18
CA GLU A 178 36.19 0.94 6.01
C GLU A 178 37.19 1.98 5.54
N LYS A 179 36.84 2.75 4.50
CA LYS A 179 37.70 3.81 3.96
C LYS A 179 36.88 4.92 3.32
N ALA A 180 37.45 6.09 3.17
CA ALA A 180 36.86 7.16 2.38
C ALA A 180 36.72 6.73 0.91
N GLY A 181 35.54 6.91 0.35
CA GLY A 181 35.25 6.67 -1.06
C GLY A 181 35.16 7.96 -1.86
N LEU A 182 34.74 7.86 -3.12
CA LEU A 182 34.56 9.00 -4.00
C LEU A 182 33.30 9.81 -3.62
N HIS A 183 33.27 11.07 -3.98
CA HIS A 183 32.10 11.97 -3.81
C HIS A 183 31.59 12.08 -2.37
N GLY A 184 32.45 11.94 -1.37
CA GLY A 184 32.09 12.03 0.04
C GLY A 184 31.34 10.81 0.57
N THR A 185 31.50 9.66 -0.07
CA THR A 185 31.00 8.37 0.42
C THR A 185 31.98 7.72 1.41
N THR A 186 31.48 6.81 2.23
CA THR A 186 32.27 5.83 2.98
C THR A 186 32.10 4.47 2.30
N GLU A 187 33.18 3.87 1.86
CA GLU A 187 33.21 2.52 1.31
C GLU A 187 33.47 1.51 2.44
N ILE A 188 32.51 0.60 2.64
CA ILE A 188 32.57 -0.45 3.66
C ILE A 188 32.58 -1.81 2.95
N THR A 189 33.51 -2.67 3.29
CA THR A 189 33.53 -4.07 2.85
C THR A 189 33.12 -4.96 4.00
N LEU A 190 32.05 -5.75 3.81
CA LEU A 190 31.60 -6.71 4.79
C LEU A 190 32.40 -8.03 4.72
N SER A 191 32.36 -8.84 5.78
CA SER A 191 33.09 -10.11 5.85
C SER A 191 32.65 -11.15 4.79
N ASN A 192 31.44 -11.02 4.24
CA ASN A 192 30.91 -11.84 3.15
C ASN A 192 31.25 -11.30 1.75
N GLY A 193 32.06 -10.24 1.66
CA GLY A 193 32.47 -9.63 0.39
C GLY A 193 31.56 -8.54 -0.15
N VAL A 194 30.39 -8.30 0.44
CA VAL A 194 29.48 -7.22 0.02
C VAL A 194 30.16 -5.88 0.23
N LYS A 195 30.10 -5.02 -0.78
CA LYS A 195 30.56 -3.62 -0.73
C LYS A 195 29.36 -2.71 -0.49
N VAL A 196 29.50 -1.83 0.48
CA VAL A 196 28.48 -0.82 0.83
C VAL A 196 29.08 0.56 0.62
N TYR A 197 28.40 1.39 -0.15
CA TYR A 197 28.75 2.80 -0.34
C TYR A 197 27.73 3.64 0.43
N PHE A 198 28.14 4.13 1.57
CA PHE A 198 27.29 4.93 2.42
C PHE A 198 27.57 6.42 2.23
N LYS A 199 26.51 7.21 2.10
CA LYS A 199 26.60 8.67 2.05
C LYS A 199 25.54 9.30 2.93
N LYS A 200 25.96 10.12 3.90
CA LYS A 200 25.05 10.99 4.65
C LYS A 200 24.79 12.25 3.83
N THR A 201 23.52 12.59 3.65
CA THR A 201 23.08 13.80 2.92
C THR A 201 22.02 14.53 3.72
N ASP A 202 21.74 15.75 3.35
CA ASP A 202 20.68 16.61 3.88
C ASP A 202 19.58 16.92 2.83
N TYR A 203 19.60 16.20 1.70
CA TYR A 203 18.68 16.43 0.58
C TYR A 203 17.21 16.19 0.94
N GLN A 204 16.96 15.25 1.83
CA GLN A 204 15.63 14.94 2.33
C GLN A 204 15.70 14.61 3.82
N LYS A 205 14.81 15.22 4.60
CA LYS A 205 14.71 14.97 6.03
C LYS A 205 14.06 13.61 6.29
N ASP A 206 14.50 12.94 7.33
CA ASP A 206 13.94 11.67 7.81
C ASP A 206 13.80 10.61 6.70
N ALA A 207 14.79 10.52 5.81
CA ALA A 207 14.78 9.59 4.69
C ALA A 207 16.06 8.75 4.64
N VAL A 208 15.86 7.47 4.44
CA VAL A 208 16.92 6.50 4.13
C VAL A 208 16.58 5.85 2.80
N THR A 209 17.49 5.88 1.85
CA THR A 209 17.38 5.20 0.58
C THR A 209 18.38 4.07 0.50
N LEU A 210 17.92 2.89 0.16
CA LEU A 210 18.72 1.68 -0.03
C LEU A 210 18.61 1.24 -1.48
N ASN A 211 19.76 1.05 -2.13
CA ASN A 211 19.82 0.41 -3.44
C ASN A 211 20.84 -0.73 -3.38
N PHE A 212 20.39 -1.91 -3.67
CA PHE A 212 21.22 -3.10 -3.82
C PHE A 212 21.14 -3.57 -5.27
N PHE A 213 22.28 -3.87 -5.87
CA PHE A 213 22.33 -4.40 -7.22
C PHE A 213 23.44 -5.44 -7.35
N ALA A 214 23.18 -6.40 -8.24
CA ALA A 214 24.15 -7.38 -8.69
C ALA A 214 24.10 -7.45 -10.21
N GLU A 215 25.24 -7.74 -10.82
CA GLU A 215 25.33 -7.97 -12.26
C GLU A 215 24.61 -9.28 -12.65
N GLY A 216 24.09 -9.31 -13.88
CA GLY A 216 23.43 -10.48 -14.44
C GLY A 216 22.08 -10.17 -15.06
N GLY A 217 21.04 -10.11 -14.27
CA GLY A 217 19.68 -9.86 -14.76
C GLY A 217 19.15 -10.97 -15.69
N SER A 218 18.29 -10.60 -16.60
CA SER A 218 17.69 -11.56 -17.57
C SER A 218 18.71 -12.13 -18.55
N SER A 219 19.88 -11.46 -18.75
CA SER A 219 20.96 -11.98 -19.61
C SER A 219 21.54 -13.33 -19.13
N LEU A 220 21.33 -13.70 -17.87
CA LEU A 220 21.77 -14.98 -17.32
C LEU A 220 20.84 -16.15 -17.67
N TYR A 221 19.66 -15.87 -18.23
CA TYR A 221 18.65 -16.89 -18.51
C TYR A 221 18.65 -17.29 -19.99
N PRO A 222 18.33 -18.54 -20.30
CA PRO A 222 18.14 -18.98 -21.68
C PRO A 222 17.02 -18.21 -22.38
N VAL A 223 17.09 -18.03 -23.69
CA VAL A 223 16.08 -17.28 -24.48
C VAL A 223 14.65 -17.80 -24.23
N LYS A 224 14.47 -19.11 -24.09
CA LYS A 224 13.14 -19.73 -23.80
C LYS A 224 12.51 -19.26 -22.49
N ASP A 225 13.32 -18.79 -21.53
CA ASP A 225 12.87 -18.37 -20.20
C ASP A 225 12.78 -16.85 -20.05
N LEU A 226 13.19 -16.08 -21.06
CA LEU A 226 13.19 -14.61 -20.99
C LEU A 226 11.80 -14.03 -20.71
N ILE A 227 10.75 -14.60 -21.30
CA ILE A 227 9.37 -14.15 -21.05
C ILE A 227 9.01 -14.26 -19.55
N ASN A 228 9.50 -15.28 -18.87
CA ASN A 228 9.22 -15.52 -17.46
C ASN A 228 9.88 -14.47 -16.57
N THR A 229 11.00 -13.89 -17.00
CA THR A 229 11.71 -12.87 -16.21
C THR A 229 10.90 -11.58 -16.05
N GLN A 230 9.96 -11.29 -16.94
CA GLN A 230 9.08 -10.13 -16.86
C GLN A 230 8.12 -10.20 -15.68
N PHE A 231 7.77 -11.41 -15.24
CA PHE A 231 6.83 -11.63 -14.13
C PHE A 231 7.51 -11.72 -12.76
N ILE A 232 8.85 -11.77 -12.69
CA ILE A 232 9.57 -11.97 -11.41
C ILE A 232 9.21 -10.90 -10.39
N SER A 233 9.24 -9.63 -10.79
CA SER A 233 8.96 -8.52 -9.86
C SER A 233 7.51 -8.55 -9.35
N ALA A 234 6.56 -8.90 -10.21
CA ALA A 234 5.16 -9.07 -9.84
C ALA A 234 4.96 -10.29 -8.94
N ALA A 235 5.52 -11.43 -9.29
CA ALA A 235 5.43 -12.65 -8.50
C ALA A 235 6.00 -12.48 -7.08
N VAL A 236 7.13 -11.77 -6.96
CA VAL A 236 7.73 -11.46 -5.65
C VAL A 236 6.84 -10.51 -4.84
N ARG A 237 6.27 -9.49 -5.47
CA ARG A 237 5.38 -8.53 -4.79
C ARG A 237 4.11 -9.21 -4.30
N GLU A 238 3.45 -9.97 -5.15
CA GLU A 238 2.17 -10.62 -4.86
C GLU A 238 2.33 -11.85 -3.94
N GLY A 239 3.47 -12.52 -3.99
CA GLY A 239 3.77 -13.67 -3.13
C GLY A 239 3.92 -13.30 -1.65
N GLY A 240 4.46 -12.12 -1.36
CA GLY A 240 4.84 -11.72 -0.01
C GLY A 240 6.20 -12.28 0.42
N VAL A 241 6.52 -12.20 1.69
CA VAL A 241 7.82 -12.63 2.24
C VAL A 241 7.69 -13.34 3.58
N GLY A 242 8.59 -14.27 3.85
CA GLY A 242 8.60 -15.01 5.10
C GLY A 242 7.27 -15.73 5.32
N ARG A 243 6.62 -15.40 6.43
CA ARG A 243 5.30 -15.95 6.80
C ARG A 243 4.13 -15.08 6.37
N PHE A 244 4.42 -13.90 5.83
CA PHE A 244 3.43 -12.90 5.48
C PHE A 244 3.05 -13.01 4.00
N SER A 245 1.78 -13.21 3.69
CA SER A 245 1.24 -12.91 2.38
C SER A 245 1.37 -11.41 2.08
N ALA A 246 1.20 -10.99 0.83
CA ALA A 246 1.25 -9.58 0.47
C ALA A 246 0.24 -8.74 1.28
N THR A 247 -0.98 -9.25 1.47
CA THR A 247 -2.02 -8.59 2.28
C THR A 247 -1.63 -8.49 3.76
N GLU A 248 -1.11 -9.58 4.35
CA GLU A 248 -0.66 -9.59 5.74
C GLU A 248 0.54 -8.65 5.95
N LEU A 249 1.47 -8.62 4.99
CA LEU A 249 2.61 -7.70 5.01
C LEU A 249 2.15 -6.24 4.96
N ASN A 250 1.20 -5.90 4.09
CA ASN A 250 0.63 -4.55 4.03
C ASN A 250 -0.03 -4.14 5.36
N LYS A 251 -0.74 -5.07 6.02
CA LYS A 251 -1.31 -4.84 7.35
C LYS A 251 -0.22 -4.63 8.41
N PHE A 252 0.83 -5.45 8.40
CA PHE A 252 1.97 -5.32 9.31
C PHE A 252 2.72 -3.99 9.14
N LEU A 253 2.82 -3.51 7.91
CA LEU A 253 3.50 -2.26 7.58
C LEU A 253 2.60 -1.01 7.75
N ALA A 254 1.35 -1.17 8.13
CA ALA A 254 0.46 -0.04 8.38
C ALA A 254 1.07 0.90 9.44
N GLY A 255 1.14 2.19 9.10
CA GLY A 255 1.78 3.21 9.95
C GLY A 255 3.31 3.29 9.86
N LYS A 256 3.99 2.34 9.20
CA LYS A 256 5.44 2.41 8.94
C LYS A 256 5.74 3.09 7.61
N THR A 257 6.81 3.87 7.59
CA THR A 257 7.32 4.48 6.36
C THR A 257 8.42 3.59 5.80
N VAL A 258 8.03 2.52 5.12
CA VAL A 258 8.94 1.57 4.47
C VAL A 258 8.36 1.17 3.12
N ARG A 259 9.23 1.10 2.14
CA ARG A 259 8.96 0.48 0.84
C ARG A 259 10.17 -0.33 0.40
N ILE A 260 9.94 -1.43 -0.28
CA ILE A 260 10.97 -2.26 -0.88
C ILE A 260 10.43 -2.85 -2.18
N ASN A 261 11.28 -2.93 -3.18
CA ASN A 261 10.97 -3.54 -4.47
C ASN A 261 12.16 -4.38 -4.91
N ALA A 262 11.88 -5.55 -5.47
CA ALA A 262 12.85 -6.35 -6.17
C ALA A 262 12.61 -6.26 -7.69
N GLY A 263 13.68 -6.26 -8.47
CA GLY A 263 13.60 -6.14 -9.91
C GLY A 263 14.70 -6.93 -10.62
N VAL A 264 14.36 -7.40 -11.82
CA VAL A 264 15.31 -8.02 -12.74
C VAL A 264 15.29 -7.22 -14.03
N GLY A 265 16.39 -6.50 -14.30
CA GLY A 265 16.62 -5.83 -15.56
C GLY A 265 17.36 -6.73 -16.55
N ASN A 266 17.82 -6.18 -17.68
CA ASN A 266 18.53 -6.96 -18.68
C ASN A 266 19.89 -7.48 -18.17
N GLU A 267 20.68 -6.62 -17.53
CA GLU A 267 22.05 -6.91 -17.09
C GLU A 267 22.21 -6.82 -15.56
N THR A 268 21.16 -6.47 -14.82
CA THR A 268 21.23 -6.28 -13.37
C THR A 268 20.05 -6.87 -12.66
N GLN A 269 20.27 -7.34 -11.45
CA GLN A 269 19.24 -7.64 -10.45
C GLN A 269 19.33 -6.60 -9.35
N SER A 270 18.21 -6.13 -8.86
CA SER A 270 18.19 -5.06 -7.87
C SER A 270 17.16 -5.27 -6.78
N ILE A 271 17.49 -4.77 -5.59
CA ILE A 271 16.53 -4.48 -4.53
C ILE A 271 16.68 -3.00 -4.21
N SER A 272 15.59 -2.25 -4.35
CA SER A 272 15.52 -0.85 -3.97
C SER A 272 14.53 -0.67 -2.83
N GLY A 273 14.86 0.21 -1.90
CA GLY A 273 13.98 0.49 -0.78
C GLY A 273 14.19 1.87 -0.20
N ASN A 274 13.19 2.33 0.53
CA ASN A 274 13.29 3.54 1.31
C ASN A 274 12.55 3.40 2.64
N SER A 275 12.99 4.16 3.64
CA SER A 275 12.32 4.25 4.92
C SER A 275 12.54 5.61 5.59
N SER A 276 11.75 5.88 6.63
CA SER A 276 12.13 6.84 7.66
C SER A 276 13.31 6.31 8.48
N ILE A 277 13.98 7.20 9.21
CA ILE A 277 15.05 6.79 10.15
C ILE A 277 14.49 5.87 11.24
N LYS A 278 13.25 6.16 11.71
CA LYS A 278 12.53 5.34 12.69
C LYS A 278 12.32 3.90 12.22
N ASP A 279 12.05 3.71 10.94
CA ASP A 279 11.66 2.43 10.36
C ASP A 279 12.81 1.70 9.64
N ILE A 280 14.04 2.20 9.75
CA ILE A 280 15.22 1.64 9.06
C ILE A 280 15.43 0.16 9.37
N ARG A 281 15.16 -0.25 10.61
CA ARG A 281 15.25 -1.66 11.00
C ARG A 281 14.29 -2.53 10.19
N THR A 282 13.05 -2.09 10.03
CA THR A 282 12.06 -2.79 9.22
C THR A 282 12.49 -2.89 7.75
N LEU A 283 13.13 -1.85 7.20
CA LEU A 283 13.69 -1.89 5.85
C LEU A 283 14.74 -2.99 5.71
N PHE A 284 15.67 -3.10 6.66
CA PHE A 284 16.71 -4.13 6.62
C PHE A 284 16.17 -5.53 6.88
N GLU A 285 15.19 -5.70 7.76
CA GLU A 285 14.51 -6.98 7.99
C GLU A 285 13.80 -7.45 6.71
N LEU A 286 13.10 -6.57 6.01
CA LEU A 286 12.49 -6.86 4.71
C LEU A 286 13.55 -7.22 3.67
N THR A 287 14.62 -6.42 3.58
CA THR A 287 15.73 -6.70 2.65
C THR A 287 16.28 -8.10 2.88
N TYR A 288 16.51 -8.48 4.12
CA TYR A 288 16.96 -9.82 4.48
C TYR A 288 15.99 -10.91 4.02
N LEU A 289 14.68 -10.73 4.24
CA LEU A 289 13.66 -11.67 3.79
C LEU A 289 13.57 -11.77 2.27
N TYR A 290 13.74 -10.66 1.55
CA TYR A 290 13.78 -10.67 0.09
C TYR A 290 14.96 -11.48 -0.48
N PHE A 291 16.07 -11.59 0.25
CA PHE A 291 17.20 -12.44 -0.13
C PHE A 291 17.07 -13.88 0.32
N THR A 292 16.36 -14.16 1.40
CA THR A 292 16.45 -15.46 2.07
C THR A 292 15.15 -16.23 2.15
N ASN A 293 14.01 -15.55 2.05
CA ASN A 293 12.72 -16.18 2.31
C ASN A 293 11.57 -15.54 1.52
N LEU A 294 11.65 -15.61 0.20
CA LEU A 294 10.54 -15.25 -0.67
C LEU A 294 9.42 -16.29 -0.50
N ARG A 295 8.21 -15.79 -0.39
CA ARG A 295 7.03 -16.65 -0.32
C ARG A 295 6.51 -16.92 -1.73
N ARG A 296 6.16 -18.17 -2.02
CA ARG A 296 5.44 -18.54 -3.23
C ARG A 296 3.94 -18.53 -2.95
N ASP A 297 3.19 -17.88 -3.82
CA ASP A 297 1.72 -17.87 -3.81
C ASP A 297 1.22 -18.12 -5.23
N ASP A 298 0.86 -19.37 -5.50
CA ASP A 298 0.45 -19.79 -6.85
C ASP A 298 -0.86 -19.13 -7.27
N GLN A 299 -1.79 -18.87 -6.34
CA GLN A 299 -3.05 -18.21 -6.66
C GLN A 299 -2.84 -16.74 -7.02
N ALA A 300 -2.01 -16.04 -6.24
CA ALA A 300 -1.65 -14.66 -6.51
C ALA A 300 -0.90 -14.54 -7.85
N PHE A 301 0.03 -15.45 -8.13
CA PHE A 301 0.75 -15.50 -9.39
C PHE A 301 -0.18 -15.74 -10.59
N GLN A 302 -1.10 -16.70 -10.50
CA GLN A 302 -2.09 -16.93 -11.57
C GLN A 302 -2.96 -15.70 -11.83
N SER A 303 -3.24 -14.92 -10.81
CA SER A 303 -3.99 -13.67 -10.96
C SER A 303 -3.23 -12.59 -11.73
N GLU A 304 -1.91 -12.61 -11.67
CA GLU A 304 -1.04 -11.63 -12.39
C GLU A 304 -0.78 -12.05 -13.84
N VAL A 305 -0.72 -13.37 -14.13
CA VAL A 305 -0.39 -13.90 -15.47
C VAL A 305 -1.59 -13.88 -16.41
N ASN A 306 -2.82 -13.99 -15.90
CA ASN A 306 -4.06 -13.99 -16.67
C ASN A 306 -4.60 -12.58 -16.90
#